data_23c8bc3cafc1d6f553dfc20ee7fba643
#
_entry.id   23c8bc3cafc1d6f553dfc20ee7fba643
#
_cell.length_a   1.000
_cell.length_b   1.000
_cell.length_c   1.000
_cell.angle_alpha   90.00
_cell.angle_beta   90.00
_cell.angle_gamma   90.00
#
_symmetry.space_group_name_H-M   'P 1'
#
loop_
_entity.id
_entity.type
_entity.pdbx_description
1 polymer ?
#
loop_
_entity_poly.entity_id
_entity_poly.type
_entity_poly.pdbx_seq_one_letter_code
_entity_poly.pdbx_strand_id
1 'polypeptide(L)'
;MALIGANELKKKLLIEYEGQPYNVLEVFFATPTARGASTMVRTRLKNLLSGAVLEKSFKTSEKFGEPNVEMAQVSFLYSDPEGFHFMDGSSYEQFTLSNENVGDDRYYLKDGLTLELFKYNGQAVSLQLPLYVELAIASAEPGARGNTAAGGASKAAKLETGLDVQVPLFMKEGEIVRVNTQTGEVMGRA
;
A
#
# COMPACT_ATOMS: atom_id res chain seq x y z
N MET A 1 0.32 26.54 3.76
CA MET A 1 0.34 25.08 3.95
C MET A 1 -0.98 24.70 4.59
N ALA A 2 -1.67 23.72 4.05
CA ALA A 2 -2.88 23.20 4.67
C ALA A 2 -2.50 22.46 5.96
N LEU A 3 -3.29 22.64 7.02
CA LEU A 3 -3.09 21.92 8.28
C LEU A 3 -4.15 20.85 8.38
N ILE A 4 -3.72 19.61 8.59
CA ILE A 4 -4.57 18.44 8.73
C ILE A 4 -4.81 18.21 10.23
N GLY A 5 -6.07 18.16 10.65
CA GLY A 5 -6.43 17.85 12.03
C GLY A 5 -6.21 16.37 12.36
N ALA A 6 -5.88 16.05 13.62
CA ALA A 6 -5.74 14.65 14.04
C ALA A 6 -7.02 13.82 13.82
N ASN A 7 -8.19 14.45 13.85
CA ASN A 7 -9.48 13.82 13.55
C ASN A 7 -9.70 13.53 12.06
N GLU A 8 -8.89 14.11 11.18
CA GLU A 8 -8.95 13.92 9.72
C GLU A 8 -7.93 12.88 9.23
N LEU A 9 -7.10 12.36 10.14
CA LEU A 9 -6.11 11.34 9.80
C LEU A 9 -6.78 10.06 9.29
N LYS A 10 -6.25 9.53 8.22
CA LYS A 10 -6.68 8.28 7.60
C LYS A 10 -5.48 7.48 7.06
N LYS A 11 -5.65 6.19 6.87
CA LYS A 11 -4.63 5.32 6.29
C LYS A 11 -4.14 5.84 4.93
N LYS A 12 -2.82 5.75 4.71
CA LYS A 12 -2.08 6.24 3.54
C LYS A 12 -2.00 7.77 3.40
N LEU A 13 -2.47 8.54 4.38
CA LEU A 13 -2.29 9.99 4.39
C LEU A 13 -0.84 10.32 4.75
N LEU A 14 -0.26 11.29 4.03
CA LEU A 14 1.06 11.81 4.34
C LEU A 14 0.93 13.04 5.26
N ILE A 15 1.70 13.06 6.33
CA ILE A 15 1.73 14.18 7.28
C ILE A 15 3.17 14.56 7.59
N GLU A 16 3.40 15.84 7.89
CA GLU A 16 4.65 16.31 8.46
C GLU A 16 4.52 16.32 9.99
N TYR A 17 5.38 15.55 10.65
CA TYR A 17 5.47 15.49 12.09
C TYR A 17 6.92 15.65 12.52
N GLU A 18 7.18 16.60 13.44
CA GLU A 18 8.55 16.95 13.90
C GLU A 18 9.52 17.25 12.73
N GLY A 19 9.03 17.92 11.67
CA GLY A 19 9.83 18.29 10.49
C GLY A 19 10.20 17.13 9.57
N GLN A 20 9.56 15.98 9.72
CA GLN A 20 9.81 14.80 8.89
C GLN A 20 8.50 14.28 8.27
N PRO A 21 8.58 13.69 7.05
CA PRO A 21 7.43 13.13 6.38
C PRO A 21 7.08 11.74 6.91
N TYR A 22 5.81 11.54 7.28
CA TYR A 22 5.28 10.26 7.75
C TYR A 22 4.10 9.82 6.91
N ASN A 23 3.99 8.51 6.68
CA ASN A 23 2.81 7.85 6.16
C ASN A 23 1.99 7.27 7.31
N VAL A 24 0.71 7.56 7.35
CA VAL A 24 -0.23 7.00 8.31
C VAL A 24 -0.58 5.57 7.91
N LEU A 25 -0.12 4.59 8.69
CA LEU A 25 -0.40 3.18 8.46
C LEU A 25 -1.77 2.78 9.02
N GLU A 26 -2.07 3.24 10.24
CA GLU A 26 -3.29 2.89 10.96
C GLU A 26 -3.76 4.06 11.82
N VAL A 27 -5.08 4.17 12.00
CA VAL A 27 -5.72 5.18 12.86
C VAL A 27 -6.81 4.52 13.68
N PHE A 28 -6.78 4.73 15.00
CA PHE A 28 -7.80 4.27 15.94
C PHE A 28 -8.31 5.46 16.73
N PHE A 29 -9.61 5.70 16.68
CA PHE A 29 -10.26 6.75 17.47
C PHE A 29 -10.71 6.16 18.81
N ALA A 30 -10.08 6.59 19.90
CA ALA A 30 -10.45 6.19 21.25
C ALA A 30 -11.44 7.20 21.82
N THR A 31 -12.69 6.77 21.99
CA THR A 31 -13.72 7.57 22.68
C THR A 31 -13.49 7.43 24.19
N PRO A 32 -13.28 8.52 24.92
CA PRO A 32 -13.07 8.44 26.36
C PRO A 32 -14.34 8.01 27.08
N THR A 33 -14.22 7.08 28.02
CA THR A 33 -15.31 6.61 28.89
C THR A 33 -15.56 7.53 30.09
N ALA A 34 -14.65 8.46 30.39
CA ALA A 34 -14.76 9.38 31.51
C ALA A 34 -15.26 10.76 31.06
N ARG A 35 -16.17 11.38 31.86
CA ARG A 35 -16.63 12.76 31.64
C ARG A 35 -15.43 13.74 31.68
N GLY A 36 -15.23 14.49 30.59
CA GLY A 36 -14.19 15.53 30.49
C GLY A 36 -12.84 15.04 29.92
N ALA A 37 -12.68 13.80 29.59
CA ALA A 37 -11.46 13.34 28.92
C ALA A 37 -11.48 13.69 27.41
N SER A 38 -10.36 14.19 26.90
CA SER A 38 -10.21 14.51 25.47
C SER A 38 -10.16 13.23 24.64
N THR A 39 -10.86 13.23 23.51
CA THR A 39 -10.73 12.14 22.53
C THR A 39 -9.29 12.08 22.03
N MET A 40 -8.71 10.89 22.05
CA MET A 40 -7.36 10.63 21.56
C MET A 40 -7.42 9.84 20.27
N VAL A 41 -6.54 10.19 19.35
CA VAL A 41 -6.36 9.48 18.09
C VAL A 41 -5.05 8.71 18.18
N ARG A 42 -5.12 7.38 18.32
CA ARG A 42 -3.93 6.52 18.28
C ARG A 42 -3.58 6.26 16.83
N THR A 43 -2.35 6.48 16.48
CA THR A 43 -1.85 6.31 15.13
C THR A 43 -0.62 5.41 15.11
N ARG A 44 -0.45 4.72 13.99
CA ARG A 44 0.77 4.04 13.63
C ARG A 44 1.33 4.73 12.39
N LEU A 45 2.49 5.32 12.54
CA LEU A 45 3.13 6.18 11.54
C LEU A 45 4.41 5.51 11.03
N LYS A 46 4.67 5.55 9.74
CA LYS A 46 5.94 5.13 9.14
C LYS A 46 6.69 6.37 8.67
N ASN A 47 7.88 6.57 9.19
CA ASN A 47 8.78 7.61 8.69
C ASN A 47 9.21 7.25 7.26
N LEU A 48 9.03 8.17 6.31
CA LEU A 48 9.31 7.92 4.90
C LEU A 48 10.80 7.96 4.57
N LEU A 49 11.62 8.60 5.40
CA LEU A 49 13.06 8.70 5.19
C LEU A 49 13.80 7.50 5.77
N SER A 50 13.43 7.08 6.99
CA SER A 50 14.12 6.01 7.72
C SER A 50 13.43 4.64 7.66
N GLY A 51 12.17 4.58 7.20
CA GLY A 51 11.36 3.36 7.26
C GLY A 51 10.83 3.00 8.66
N ALA A 52 11.29 3.69 9.71
CA ALA A 52 10.93 3.39 11.10
C ALA A 52 9.44 3.58 11.37
N VAL A 53 8.85 2.66 12.12
CA VAL A 53 7.45 2.71 12.52
C VAL A 53 7.34 3.24 13.94
N LEU A 54 6.47 4.25 14.14
CA LEU A 54 6.19 4.91 15.40
C LEU A 54 4.70 4.76 15.74
N GLU A 55 4.42 4.32 16.96
CA GLU A 55 3.05 4.40 17.51
C GLU A 55 2.93 5.63 18.40
N LYS A 56 1.95 6.47 18.11
CA LYS A 56 1.71 7.71 18.88
C LYS A 56 0.23 8.01 19.00
N SER A 57 -0.13 8.61 20.14
CA SER A 57 -1.48 9.11 20.39
C SER A 57 -1.47 10.63 20.38
N PHE A 58 -2.36 11.21 19.60
CA PHE A 58 -2.53 12.64 19.44
C PHE A 58 -3.88 13.09 20.03
N LYS A 59 -3.93 14.32 20.51
CA LYS A 59 -5.20 14.96 20.83
C LYS A 59 -5.91 15.33 19.54
N THR A 60 -7.23 15.26 19.51
CA THR A 60 -8.02 15.65 18.33
C THR A 60 -7.82 17.11 17.91
N SER A 61 -7.33 17.96 18.81
CA SER A 61 -6.99 19.37 18.53
C SER A 61 -5.63 19.58 17.88
N GLU A 62 -4.79 18.55 17.84
CA GLU A 62 -3.47 18.65 17.18
C GLU A 62 -3.61 18.73 15.67
N LYS A 63 -2.69 19.46 15.07
CA LYS A 63 -2.66 19.68 13.62
C LYS A 63 -1.28 19.36 13.07
N PHE A 64 -1.25 18.81 11.87
CA PHE A 64 -0.05 18.41 11.14
C PHE A 64 0.06 19.19 9.84
N GLY A 65 1.28 19.49 9.45
CA GLY A 65 1.57 20.00 8.12
C GLY A 65 1.37 18.91 7.05
N GLU A 66 1.11 19.34 5.85
CA GLU A 66 1.22 18.48 4.67
C GLU A 66 2.67 18.54 4.18
N PRO A 67 3.39 17.40 4.08
CA PRO A 67 4.78 17.43 3.63
C PRO A 67 4.83 17.85 2.16
N ASN A 68 5.82 18.65 1.81
CA ASN A 68 6.07 19.04 0.43
C ASN A 68 6.72 17.88 -0.32
N VAL A 69 5.89 17.00 -0.89
CA VAL A 69 6.32 15.86 -1.70
C VAL A 69 6.02 16.15 -3.18
N GLU A 70 6.94 15.82 -4.03
CA GLU A 70 6.76 15.80 -5.47
C GLU A 70 6.27 14.43 -5.90
N MET A 71 5.34 14.39 -6.85
CA MET A 71 4.88 13.14 -7.46
C MET A 71 5.49 12.99 -8.86
N ALA A 72 5.98 11.79 -9.15
CA ALA A 72 6.45 11.41 -10.46
C ALA A 72 5.74 10.14 -10.92
N GLN A 73 5.29 10.10 -12.18
CA GLN A 73 4.77 8.88 -12.79
C GLN A 73 5.96 8.04 -13.26
N VAL A 74 6.07 6.85 -12.70
CA VAL A 74 7.20 5.94 -12.95
C VAL A 74 6.73 4.57 -13.39
N SER A 75 7.62 3.84 -14.06
CA SER A 75 7.45 2.42 -14.35
C SER A 75 8.37 1.59 -13.46
N PHE A 76 7.85 0.53 -12.87
CA PHE A 76 8.67 -0.46 -12.17
C PHE A 76 9.54 -1.22 -13.18
N LEU A 77 10.82 -1.34 -12.90
CA LEU A 77 11.79 -2.04 -13.75
C LEU A 77 12.06 -3.44 -13.23
N TYR A 78 12.68 -3.52 -12.05
CA TYR A 78 13.07 -4.78 -11.40
C TYR A 78 13.35 -4.56 -9.92
N SER A 79 13.56 -5.65 -9.20
CA SER A 79 14.04 -5.63 -7.82
C SER A 79 15.35 -6.43 -7.68
N ASP A 80 16.18 -5.99 -6.74
CA ASP A 80 17.43 -6.65 -6.36
C ASP A 80 17.65 -6.55 -4.84
N PRO A 81 18.79 -7.02 -4.28
CA PRO A 81 19.06 -6.89 -2.85
C PRO A 81 19.14 -5.46 -2.33
N GLU A 82 19.40 -4.47 -3.20
CA GLU A 82 19.47 -3.05 -2.83
C GLU A 82 18.07 -2.42 -2.72
N GLY A 83 17.08 -2.98 -3.44
CA GLY A 83 15.70 -2.51 -3.40
C GLY A 83 14.93 -2.69 -4.70
N PHE A 84 13.96 -1.82 -4.88
CA PHE A 84 13.07 -1.78 -6.05
C PHE A 84 13.40 -0.58 -6.91
N HIS A 85 13.62 -0.82 -8.20
CA HIS A 85 14.07 0.16 -9.17
C HIS A 85 12.93 0.62 -10.07
N PHE A 86 12.82 1.93 -10.22
CA PHE A 86 11.78 2.59 -11.01
C PHE A 86 12.41 3.57 -11.98
N MET A 87 11.73 3.86 -13.06
CA MET A 87 12.14 4.86 -14.05
C MET A 87 11.02 5.84 -14.33
N ASP A 88 11.34 7.14 -14.26
CA ASP A 88 10.42 8.20 -14.67
C ASP A 88 10.17 8.14 -16.16
N GLY A 89 8.89 8.12 -16.56
CA GLY A 89 8.51 8.00 -17.97
C GLY A 89 8.85 9.21 -18.84
N SER A 90 9.12 10.36 -18.22
CA SER A 90 9.39 11.62 -18.90
C SER A 90 10.87 11.97 -18.92
N SER A 91 11.53 11.89 -17.76
CA SER A 91 12.94 12.26 -17.59
C SER A 91 13.91 11.10 -17.80
N TYR A 92 13.43 9.86 -17.78
CA TYR A 92 14.21 8.62 -17.76
C TYR A 92 15.15 8.51 -16.54
N GLU A 93 14.91 9.33 -15.53
CA GLU A 93 15.63 9.26 -14.27
C GLU A 93 15.23 7.99 -13.50
N GLN A 94 16.23 7.32 -12.93
CA GLN A 94 16.00 6.10 -12.15
C GLN A 94 15.96 6.41 -10.67
N PHE A 95 15.05 5.76 -9.97
CA PHE A 95 14.85 5.86 -8.53
C PHE A 95 14.87 4.49 -7.89
N THR A 96 15.43 4.41 -6.69
CA THR A 96 15.43 3.18 -5.89
C THR A 96 14.70 3.41 -4.59
N LEU A 97 13.75 2.53 -4.28
CA LEU A 97 13.12 2.44 -2.97
C LEU A 97 13.64 1.21 -2.22
N SER A 98 13.95 1.39 -0.94
CA SER A 98 14.36 0.28 -0.08
C SER A 98 13.22 -0.74 0.11
N ASN A 99 13.60 -1.99 0.41
CA ASN A 99 12.65 -3.05 0.74
C ASN A 99 11.68 -2.66 1.87
N GLU A 100 12.16 -1.88 2.85
CA GLU A 100 11.37 -1.40 3.99
C GLU A 100 10.34 -0.36 3.54
N ASN A 101 10.69 0.51 2.59
CA ASN A 101 9.77 1.54 2.10
C ASN A 101 8.69 0.97 1.19
N VAL A 102 9.00 -0.03 0.40
CA VAL A 102 8.02 -0.74 -0.44
C VAL A 102 7.13 -1.65 0.42
N GLY A 103 7.71 -2.43 1.34
CA GLY A 103 6.95 -3.32 2.22
C GLY A 103 6.10 -4.32 1.44
N ASP A 104 4.81 -4.45 1.82
CA ASP A 104 3.89 -5.42 1.19
C ASP A 104 3.40 -4.98 -0.20
N ASP A 105 3.60 -3.72 -0.58
CA ASP A 105 3.28 -3.25 -1.94
C ASP A 105 4.11 -3.99 -3.00
N ARG A 106 5.23 -4.61 -2.62
CA ARG A 106 6.07 -5.48 -3.49
C ARG A 106 5.30 -6.60 -4.19
N TYR A 107 4.27 -7.12 -3.54
CA TYR A 107 3.46 -8.21 -4.09
C TYR A 107 2.55 -7.79 -5.25
N TYR A 108 2.47 -6.50 -5.54
CA TYR A 108 1.70 -5.94 -6.64
C TYR A 108 2.58 -5.41 -7.78
N LEU A 109 3.92 -5.36 -7.55
CA LEU A 109 4.86 -4.85 -8.54
C LEU A 109 5.20 -5.94 -9.57
N LYS A 110 4.89 -5.68 -10.83
CA LYS A 110 5.34 -6.47 -11.97
C LYS A 110 6.05 -5.58 -12.97
N ASP A 111 6.93 -6.16 -13.78
CA ASP A 111 7.72 -5.43 -14.78
C ASP A 111 6.83 -4.56 -15.67
N GLY A 112 7.22 -3.30 -15.83
CA GLY A 112 6.50 -2.32 -16.64
C GLY A 112 5.25 -1.72 -15.98
N LEU A 113 4.90 -2.11 -14.73
CA LEU A 113 3.76 -1.50 -14.03
C LEU A 113 4.00 0.00 -13.83
N THR A 114 3.07 0.82 -14.34
CA THR A 114 3.07 2.26 -14.12
C THR A 114 2.39 2.59 -12.81
N LEU A 115 3.04 3.45 -12.00
CA LEU A 115 2.57 3.85 -10.68
C LEU A 115 3.06 5.28 -10.36
N GLU A 116 2.61 5.83 -9.24
CA GLU A 116 3.08 7.12 -8.74
C GLU A 116 4.15 6.92 -7.67
N LEU A 117 5.23 7.69 -7.78
CA LEU A 117 6.33 7.74 -6.83
C LEU A 117 6.33 9.10 -6.12
N PHE A 118 6.40 9.08 -4.79
CA PHE A 118 6.55 10.29 -3.99
C PHE A 118 8.02 10.55 -3.71
N LYS A 119 8.46 11.78 -4.00
CA LYS A 119 9.81 12.27 -3.72
C LYS A 119 9.75 13.37 -2.66
N TYR A 120 10.64 13.28 -1.70
CA TYR A 120 10.87 14.32 -0.70
C TYR A 120 12.31 14.80 -0.82
N ASN A 121 12.50 16.09 -1.09
CA ASN A 121 13.82 16.67 -1.37
C ASN A 121 14.60 15.91 -2.47
N GLY A 122 13.92 15.50 -3.54
CA GLY A 122 14.52 14.76 -4.66
C GLY A 122 14.78 13.27 -4.43
N GLN A 123 14.58 12.76 -3.21
CA GLN A 123 14.71 11.34 -2.90
C GLN A 123 13.37 10.63 -2.97
N ALA A 124 13.34 9.46 -3.60
CA ALA A 124 12.16 8.59 -3.57
C ALA A 124 11.91 8.08 -2.13
N VAL A 125 10.70 8.28 -1.62
CA VAL A 125 10.37 7.96 -0.22
C VAL A 125 9.19 7.01 -0.08
N SER A 126 8.28 7.00 -1.06
CA SER A 126 7.09 6.15 -1.03
C SER A 126 6.55 5.97 -2.45
N LEU A 127 5.67 4.99 -2.61
CA LEU A 127 4.94 4.75 -3.85
C LEU A 127 3.44 4.68 -3.60
N GLN A 128 2.66 4.93 -4.65
CA GLN A 128 1.23 4.72 -4.67
C GLN A 128 0.89 3.82 -5.85
N LEU A 129 0.41 2.63 -5.52
CA LEU A 129 -0.07 1.67 -6.50
C LEU A 129 -1.38 2.15 -7.15
N PRO A 130 -1.63 1.80 -8.41
CA PRO A 130 -2.96 1.93 -9.00
C PRO A 130 -3.96 1.10 -8.19
N LEU A 131 -5.24 1.47 -8.21
CA LEU A 131 -6.28 0.78 -7.45
C LEU A 131 -6.39 -0.71 -7.81
N TYR A 132 -6.11 -1.05 -9.05
CA TYR A 132 -6.11 -2.41 -9.57
C TYR A 132 -4.83 -2.72 -10.31
N VAL A 133 -4.35 -3.95 -10.14
CA VAL A 133 -3.24 -4.52 -10.91
C VAL A 133 -3.69 -5.83 -11.55
N GLU A 134 -3.10 -6.16 -12.69
CA GLU A 134 -3.38 -7.39 -13.42
C GLU A 134 -2.18 -8.33 -13.28
N LEU A 135 -2.40 -9.48 -12.63
CA LEU A 135 -1.37 -10.46 -12.31
C LEU A 135 -1.78 -11.85 -12.78
N ALA A 136 -0.82 -12.62 -13.28
CA ALA A 136 -1.07 -13.99 -13.69
C ALA A 136 -1.09 -14.95 -12.48
N ILE A 137 -1.96 -15.95 -12.52
CA ILE A 137 -1.99 -17.05 -11.56
C ILE A 137 -0.80 -17.97 -11.86
N ALA A 138 0.19 -17.98 -10.96
CA ALA A 138 1.36 -18.85 -11.08
C ALA A 138 1.06 -20.29 -10.67
N SER A 139 0.26 -20.48 -9.62
CA SER A 139 -0.21 -21.78 -9.17
C SER A 139 -1.57 -21.68 -8.48
N ALA A 140 -2.39 -22.70 -8.60
CA ALA A 140 -3.68 -22.79 -7.94
C ALA A 140 -3.94 -24.20 -7.42
N GLU A 141 -4.50 -24.30 -6.22
CA GLU A 141 -4.92 -25.61 -5.68
C GLU A 141 -5.95 -26.28 -6.59
N PRO A 142 -5.91 -27.61 -6.73
CA PRO A 142 -6.97 -28.33 -7.42
C PRO A 142 -8.30 -28.10 -6.70
N GLY A 143 -9.29 -27.62 -7.41
CA GLY A 143 -10.63 -27.39 -6.84
C GLY A 143 -11.21 -28.69 -6.26
N ALA A 144 -11.47 -28.71 -4.96
CA ALA A 144 -12.09 -29.87 -4.32
C ALA A 144 -13.50 -30.09 -4.92
N ARG A 145 -13.73 -31.25 -5.54
CA ARG A 145 -15.06 -31.72 -5.95
C ARG A 145 -15.83 -32.11 -4.69
N GLY A 146 -16.69 -31.25 -4.17
CA GLY A 146 -17.52 -31.70 -3.06
C GLY A 146 -18.33 -30.68 -2.26
N ASN A 147 -18.18 -29.38 -2.45
CA ASN A 147 -18.92 -28.38 -1.65
C ASN A 147 -19.54 -27.29 -2.51
N THR A 148 -20.50 -27.67 -3.37
CA THR A 148 -21.23 -26.72 -4.24
C THR A 148 -22.52 -26.20 -3.61
N ALA A 149 -22.75 -26.40 -2.30
CA ALA A 149 -24.02 -26.06 -1.65
C ALA A 149 -24.11 -24.63 -1.08
N ALA A 150 -23.00 -23.86 -1.08
CA ALA A 150 -23.04 -22.44 -0.71
C ALA A 150 -22.33 -21.64 -1.82
N GLY A 151 -23.07 -20.77 -2.51
CA GLY A 151 -22.55 -19.93 -3.57
C GLY A 151 -21.30 -19.17 -3.14
N GLY A 152 -20.18 -19.34 -3.88
CA GLY A 152 -18.94 -18.63 -3.61
C GLY A 152 -17.73 -19.50 -3.22
N ALA A 153 -17.71 -20.78 -3.60
CA ALA A 153 -16.56 -21.64 -3.35
C ALA A 153 -15.30 -21.06 -4.06
N SER A 154 -14.30 -20.72 -3.26
CA SER A 154 -12.99 -20.24 -3.69
C SER A 154 -11.90 -21.26 -3.38
N LYS A 155 -10.75 -21.12 -4.00
CA LYS A 155 -9.55 -21.91 -3.75
C LYS A 155 -8.34 -21.00 -3.60
N ALA A 156 -7.35 -21.46 -2.86
CA ALA A 156 -6.09 -20.74 -2.73
C ALA A 156 -5.32 -20.76 -4.07
N ALA A 157 -4.73 -19.64 -4.41
CA ALA A 157 -3.87 -19.47 -5.55
C ALA A 157 -2.71 -18.52 -5.20
N LYS A 158 -1.58 -18.73 -5.85
CA LYS A 158 -0.41 -17.85 -5.76
C LYS A 158 -0.24 -17.14 -7.10
N LEU A 159 -0.08 -15.81 -7.07
CA LEU A 159 0.16 -15.00 -8.24
C LEU A 159 1.66 -14.94 -8.59
N GLU A 160 1.98 -14.49 -9.80
CA GLU A 160 3.34 -14.39 -10.34
C GLU A 160 4.30 -13.57 -9.45
N THR A 161 3.78 -12.62 -8.71
CA THR A 161 4.52 -11.79 -7.74
C THR A 161 4.68 -12.43 -6.37
N GLY A 162 4.14 -13.63 -6.17
CA GLY A 162 4.15 -14.34 -4.88
C GLY A 162 3.00 -13.98 -3.94
N LEU A 163 2.05 -13.15 -4.37
CA LEU A 163 0.85 -12.82 -3.59
C LEU A 163 -0.06 -14.05 -3.48
N ASP A 164 -0.44 -14.40 -2.26
CA ASP A 164 -1.43 -15.44 -1.99
C ASP A 164 -2.83 -14.83 -2.00
N VAL A 165 -3.73 -15.38 -2.79
CA VAL A 165 -5.09 -14.88 -3.00
C VAL A 165 -6.12 -16.00 -3.00
N GLN A 166 -7.40 -15.64 -2.82
CA GLN A 166 -8.54 -16.53 -3.04
C GLN A 166 -9.14 -16.27 -4.41
N VAL A 167 -9.26 -17.30 -5.22
CA VAL A 167 -9.86 -17.22 -6.56
C VAL A 167 -11.05 -18.17 -6.69
N PRO A 168 -12.05 -17.88 -7.54
CA PRO A 168 -13.11 -18.81 -7.87
C PRO A 168 -12.57 -20.17 -8.35
N LEU A 169 -13.28 -21.27 -8.04
CA LEU A 169 -12.84 -22.65 -8.36
C LEU A 169 -12.52 -22.89 -9.82
N PHE A 170 -13.21 -22.17 -10.74
CA PHE A 170 -13.05 -22.33 -12.18
C PHE A 170 -11.78 -21.69 -12.74
N MET A 171 -11.11 -20.81 -12.00
CA MET A 171 -9.89 -20.14 -12.45
C MET A 171 -8.71 -21.12 -12.49
N LYS A 172 -7.85 -20.98 -13.50
CA LYS A 172 -6.73 -21.87 -13.76
C LYS A 172 -5.41 -21.12 -13.73
N GLU A 173 -4.33 -21.89 -13.59
CA GLU A 173 -2.97 -21.38 -13.78
C GLU A 173 -2.79 -20.75 -15.16
N GLY A 174 -2.04 -19.66 -15.24
CA GLY A 174 -1.81 -18.86 -16.44
C GLY A 174 -2.91 -17.84 -16.75
N GLU A 175 -4.06 -17.87 -16.06
CA GLU A 175 -5.09 -16.84 -16.24
C GLU A 175 -4.68 -15.54 -15.54
N ILE A 176 -5.00 -14.40 -16.17
CA ILE A 176 -4.73 -13.07 -15.62
C ILE A 176 -5.94 -12.65 -14.79
N VAL A 177 -5.69 -12.22 -13.56
CA VAL A 177 -6.70 -11.74 -12.63
C VAL A 177 -6.44 -10.29 -12.28
N ARG A 178 -7.52 -9.55 -12.08
CA ARG A 178 -7.49 -8.18 -11.57
C ARG A 178 -7.59 -8.20 -10.06
N VAL A 179 -6.59 -7.62 -9.39
CA VAL A 179 -6.48 -7.58 -7.93
C VAL A 179 -6.63 -6.14 -7.45
N ASN A 180 -7.45 -5.94 -6.43
CA ASN A 180 -7.54 -4.66 -5.74
C ASN A 180 -6.34 -4.50 -4.79
N THR A 181 -5.52 -3.48 -5.00
CA THR A 181 -4.29 -3.25 -4.22
C THR A 181 -4.53 -2.78 -2.79
N GLN A 182 -5.75 -2.31 -2.48
CA GLN A 182 -6.10 -1.87 -1.12
C GLN A 182 -6.62 -3.02 -0.25
N THR A 183 -7.38 -3.96 -0.85
CA THR A 183 -7.99 -5.08 -0.12
C THR A 183 -7.25 -6.40 -0.31
N GLY A 184 -6.44 -6.53 -1.36
CA GLY A 184 -5.79 -7.79 -1.75
C GLY A 184 -6.73 -8.79 -2.42
N GLU A 185 -7.97 -8.41 -2.70
CA GLU A 185 -8.99 -9.30 -3.24
C GLU A 185 -8.96 -9.36 -4.76
N VAL A 186 -9.20 -10.55 -5.29
CA VAL A 186 -9.38 -10.77 -6.72
C VAL A 186 -10.79 -10.33 -7.13
N MET A 187 -10.86 -9.36 -8.04
CA MET A 187 -12.12 -8.82 -8.56
C MET A 187 -12.70 -9.61 -9.73
N GLY A 188 -11.88 -10.43 -10.39
CA GLY A 188 -12.27 -11.24 -11.53
C GLY A 188 -11.14 -11.43 -12.52
N ARG A 189 -11.46 -11.96 -13.71
CA ARG A 189 -10.52 -12.01 -14.84
C ARG A 189 -10.25 -10.59 -15.36
N ALA A 190 -9.03 -10.36 -15.82
CA ALA A 190 -8.66 -9.14 -16.51
C ALA A 190 -9.16 -9.13 -17.97
#